data_d71524da918f636a382a63ce32238b65
#
_entry.id   d71524da918f636a382a63ce32238b65
#
_cell.length_a   1.000
_cell.length_b   1.000
_cell.length_c   1.000
_cell.angle_alpha   90.00
_cell.angle_beta   90.00
_cell.angle_gamma   90.00
#
_symmetry.space_group_name_H-M   'P 1'
#
loop_
_entity.id
_entity.type
_entity.pdbx_description
1 polymer ?
#
loop_
_entity_poly.entity_id
_entity_poly.type
_entity_poly.pdbx_seq_one_letter_code
_entity_poly.pdbx_strand_id
1 'polypeptide(L)'
;MSASKKPHMNLVVVGHVDNGKSTTVGHLMVDLGVIDQRTIDAFAKESEATGKGDTFKYAWVLDSIKDERDRGITIDLAFQKFETSKFFYTLIDAPGHRDFIKNMITGASEADAAILVVSVKPGETEAAVEPGGQAREHAFLARTLGVSQIVVALNKMDDAGFSEARYKEVKETVEKMLKLVGYNISKVHIIPISGWKGDNLIKKSENMPWYKGPT
;
A
#
# COMPACT_ATOMS: atom_id res chain seq x y z
N MET A 1 -7.34 30.53 22.11
CA MET A 1 -6.22 30.14 21.25
C MET A 1 -6.80 29.27 20.15
N SER A 2 -6.82 29.72 18.91
CA SER A 2 -7.29 28.91 17.76
C SER A 2 -6.32 27.77 17.59
N ALA A 3 -6.79 26.53 17.78
CA ALA A 3 -6.01 25.34 17.45
C ALA A 3 -5.66 25.46 15.95
N SER A 4 -4.38 25.53 15.64
CA SER A 4 -3.86 25.54 14.27
C SER A 4 -4.37 24.29 13.57
N LYS A 5 -5.26 24.47 12.59
CA LYS A 5 -5.84 23.36 11.84
C LYS A 5 -4.70 22.69 11.07
N LYS A 6 -4.41 21.44 11.37
CA LYS A 6 -3.36 20.67 10.66
C LYS A 6 -3.65 20.70 9.16
N PRO A 7 -2.65 20.85 8.29
CA PRO A 7 -2.86 20.74 6.86
C PRO A 7 -3.36 19.34 6.50
N HIS A 8 -4.26 19.29 5.52
CA HIS A 8 -4.85 18.05 5.02
C HIS A 8 -4.05 17.54 3.82
N MET A 9 -3.91 16.22 3.70
CA MET A 9 -3.23 15.55 2.60
C MET A 9 -3.99 14.27 2.20
N ASN A 10 -4.28 14.14 0.93
CA ASN A 10 -4.88 12.94 0.35
C ASN A 10 -3.78 12.02 -0.17
N LEU A 11 -3.77 10.77 0.28
CA LEU A 11 -2.82 9.74 -0.13
C LEU A 11 -3.57 8.64 -0.87
N VAL A 12 -3.20 8.35 -2.12
CA VAL A 12 -3.74 7.19 -2.84
C VAL A 12 -2.78 6.01 -2.74
N VAL A 13 -3.32 4.84 -2.45
CA VAL A 13 -2.56 3.58 -2.46
C VAL A 13 -2.82 2.85 -3.76
N VAL A 14 -1.76 2.57 -4.49
CA VAL A 14 -1.81 1.98 -5.82
C VAL A 14 -0.82 0.82 -5.95
N GLY A 15 -1.00 -0.02 -6.94
CA GLY A 15 -0.12 -1.17 -7.21
C GLY A 15 -0.90 -2.35 -7.77
N HIS A 16 -0.18 -3.40 -8.16
CA HIS A 16 -0.76 -4.59 -8.77
C HIS A 16 -1.73 -5.31 -7.80
N VAL A 17 -2.66 -6.08 -8.38
CA VAL A 17 -3.52 -7.00 -7.58
C VAL A 17 -2.62 -7.94 -6.76
N ASP A 18 -3.06 -8.35 -5.60
CA ASP A 18 -2.35 -9.23 -4.66
C ASP A 18 -1.00 -8.71 -4.11
N ASN A 19 -0.58 -7.48 -4.42
CA ASN A 19 0.61 -6.88 -3.80
C ASN A 19 0.41 -6.50 -2.31
N GLY A 20 -0.79 -6.69 -1.76
CA GLY A 20 -1.11 -6.48 -0.35
C GLY A 20 -1.39 -5.02 0.02
N LYS A 21 -1.97 -4.23 -0.89
CA LYS A 21 -2.40 -2.84 -0.64
C LYS A 21 -3.34 -2.75 0.55
N SER A 22 -4.52 -3.37 0.45
CA SER A 22 -5.56 -3.32 1.48
C SER A 22 -5.09 -3.93 2.80
N THR A 23 -4.29 -5.01 2.76
CA THR A 23 -3.65 -5.59 3.95
C THR A 23 -2.73 -4.58 4.65
N THR A 24 -1.86 -3.90 3.88
CA THR A 24 -0.93 -2.89 4.41
C THR A 24 -1.68 -1.71 5.02
N VAL A 25 -2.70 -1.21 4.32
CA VAL A 25 -3.53 -0.10 4.80
C VAL A 25 -4.31 -0.49 6.05
N GLY A 26 -4.97 -1.64 6.04
CA GLY A 26 -5.73 -2.12 7.18
C GLY A 26 -4.85 -2.30 8.43
N HIS A 27 -3.67 -2.91 8.29
CA HIS A 27 -2.71 -3.04 9.39
C HIS A 27 -2.22 -1.68 9.89
N LEU A 28 -1.89 -0.77 8.98
CA LEU A 28 -1.51 0.60 9.33
C LEU A 28 -2.60 1.31 10.15
N MET A 29 -3.88 1.14 9.78
CA MET A 29 -5.00 1.74 10.51
C MET A 29 -5.16 1.16 11.93
N VAL A 30 -4.88 -0.13 12.10
CA VAL A 30 -4.86 -0.77 13.43
C VAL A 30 -3.71 -0.24 14.28
N ASP A 31 -2.51 -0.20 13.74
CA ASP A 31 -1.32 0.29 14.43
C ASP A 31 -1.41 1.77 14.82
N LEU A 32 -2.15 2.56 14.04
CA LEU A 32 -2.46 3.97 14.34
C LEU A 32 -3.61 4.12 15.35
N GLY A 33 -4.26 3.03 15.76
CA GLY A 33 -5.39 3.06 16.69
C GLY A 33 -6.69 3.63 16.09
N VAL A 34 -6.78 3.71 14.75
CA VAL A 34 -8.01 4.13 14.04
C VAL A 34 -9.06 3.02 14.10
N ILE A 35 -8.61 1.78 14.07
CA ILE A 35 -9.44 0.58 14.12
C ILE A 35 -9.04 -0.22 15.36
N ASP A 36 -10.03 -0.64 16.13
CA ASP A 36 -9.77 -1.38 17.35
C ASP A 36 -9.46 -2.88 17.08
N GLN A 37 -8.71 -3.49 17.98
CA GLN A 37 -8.30 -4.89 17.88
C GLN A 37 -9.49 -5.85 17.86
N ARG A 38 -10.61 -5.51 18.51
CA ARG A 38 -11.81 -6.37 18.56
C ARG A 38 -12.43 -6.54 17.18
N THR A 39 -12.39 -5.48 16.36
CA THR A 39 -12.85 -5.53 14.95
C THR A 39 -11.98 -6.50 14.14
N ILE A 40 -10.67 -6.45 14.33
CA ILE A 40 -9.74 -7.38 13.67
C ILE A 40 -9.96 -8.83 14.13
N ASP A 41 -10.16 -9.05 15.41
CA ASP A 41 -10.41 -10.39 15.97
C ASP A 41 -11.73 -10.97 15.44
N ALA A 42 -12.75 -10.12 15.21
CA ALA A 42 -13.99 -10.53 14.56
C ALA A 42 -13.79 -10.95 13.10
N PHE A 43 -13.04 -10.14 12.33
CA PHE A 43 -12.71 -10.47 10.94
C PHE A 43 -11.78 -11.70 10.82
N ALA A 44 -10.87 -11.92 11.76
CA ALA A 44 -10.05 -13.12 11.80
C ALA A 44 -10.92 -14.38 11.88
N LYS A 45 -11.90 -14.40 12.81
CA LYS A 45 -12.83 -15.52 12.96
C LYS A 45 -13.70 -15.74 11.71
N GLU A 46 -14.17 -14.66 11.10
CA GLU A 46 -14.97 -14.74 9.88
C GLU A 46 -14.14 -15.24 8.69
N SER A 47 -12.87 -14.79 8.55
CA SER A 47 -12.00 -15.22 7.46
C SER A 47 -11.59 -16.69 7.59
N GLU A 48 -11.37 -17.18 8.80
CA GLU A 48 -11.14 -18.60 9.07
C GLU A 48 -12.38 -19.44 8.71
N ALA A 49 -13.57 -18.99 9.11
CA ALA A 49 -14.83 -19.67 8.80
C ALA A 49 -15.12 -19.77 7.29
N THR A 50 -14.63 -18.80 6.50
CA THR A 50 -14.75 -18.79 5.04
C THR A 50 -13.61 -19.48 4.30
N GLY A 51 -12.61 -20.01 5.03
CA GLY A 51 -11.46 -20.74 4.46
C GLY A 51 -10.42 -19.86 3.77
N LYS A 52 -10.48 -18.53 3.93
CA LYS A 52 -9.54 -17.58 3.30
C LYS A 52 -8.24 -17.37 4.09
N GLY A 53 -8.20 -17.82 5.34
CA GLY A 53 -7.04 -17.71 6.20
C GLY A 53 -6.87 -16.35 6.87
N ASP A 54 -6.03 -16.30 7.89
CA ASP A 54 -5.84 -15.15 8.80
C ASP A 54 -5.28 -13.88 8.09
N THR A 55 -4.66 -14.04 6.91
CA THR A 55 -4.07 -12.92 6.14
C THR A 55 -5.10 -11.91 5.64
N PHE A 56 -6.36 -12.29 5.50
CA PHE A 56 -7.43 -11.42 5.00
C PHE A 56 -8.03 -10.49 6.06
N LYS A 57 -7.81 -10.72 7.35
CA LYS A 57 -8.41 -9.91 8.43
C LYS A 57 -8.15 -8.41 8.30
N TYR A 58 -6.96 -8.00 7.86
CA TYR A 58 -6.64 -6.59 7.64
C TYR A 58 -7.25 -6.04 6.35
N ALA A 59 -7.28 -6.82 5.27
CA ALA A 59 -7.91 -6.40 4.02
C ALA A 59 -9.41 -6.17 4.22
N TRP A 60 -10.09 -7.02 4.97
CA TRP A 60 -11.53 -6.92 5.23
C TRP A 60 -11.97 -5.68 6.01
N VAL A 61 -11.03 -5.01 6.65
CA VAL A 61 -11.27 -3.69 7.25
C VAL A 61 -11.68 -2.65 6.20
N LEU A 62 -11.12 -2.76 5.00
CA LEU A 62 -11.34 -1.84 3.89
C LEU A 62 -12.42 -2.37 2.93
N ASP A 63 -12.49 -3.68 2.77
CA ASP A 63 -13.44 -4.36 1.89
C ASP A 63 -14.85 -4.35 2.53
N SER A 64 -15.57 -3.25 2.32
CA SER A 64 -16.90 -3.02 2.90
C SER A 64 -18.00 -3.82 2.21
N ILE A 65 -17.78 -4.23 0.95
CA ILE A 65 -18.75 -4.93 0.11
C ILE A 65 -18.52 -6.44 0.20
N LYS A 66 -19.60 -7.20 0.36
CA LYS A 66 -19.52 -8.67 0.43
C LYS A 66 -18.84 -9.28 -0.81
N ASP A 67 -19.11 -8.73 -1.99
CA ASP A 67 -18.49 -9.18 -3.24
C ASP A 67 -16.96 -9.00 -3.26
N GLU A 68 -16.43 -7.94 -2.63
CA GLU A 68 -14.99 -7.73 -2.46
C GLU A 68 -14.40 -8.81 -1.57
N ARG A 69 -15.05 -9.07 -0.43
CA ARG A 69 -14.61 -10.12 0.50
C ARG A 69 -14.69 -11.51 -0.12
N ASP A 70 -15.72 -11.81 -0.91
CA ASP A 70 -15.89 -13.11 -1.57
C ASP A 70 -14.85 -13.33 -2.68
N ARG A 71 -14.51 -12.29 -3.42
CA ARG A 71 -13.52 -12.34 -4.51
C ARG A 71 -12.08 -12.13 -4.03
N GLY A 72 -11.87 -11.46 -2.89
CA GLY A 72 -10.56 -11.08 -2.36
C GLY A 72 -9.88 -9.96 -3.16
N ILE A 73 -10.66 -9.12 -3.83
CA ILE A 73 -10.17 -7.96 -4.60
C ILE A 73 -11.00 -6.72 -4.28
N THR A 74 -10.33 -5.56 -4.19
CA THR A 74 -11.00 -4.27 -4.02
C THR A 74 -11.67 -3.85 -5.34
N ILE A 75 -12.92 -3.45 -5.29
CA ILE A 75 -13.73 -3.02 -6.43
C ILE A 75 -13.92 -1.50 -6.41
N ASP A 76 -14.31 -0.96 -5.25
CA ASP A 76 -14.55 0.45 -5.04
C ASP A 76 -13.44 1.13 -4.24
N LEU A 77 -13.45 2.48 -4.20
CA LEU A 77 -12.52 3.27 -3.39
C LEU A 77 -12.90 3.16 -1.92
N ALA A 78 -11.94 2.79 -1.09
CA ALA A 78 -12.09 2.86 0.36
C ALA A 78 -11.35 4.09 0.90
N PHE A 79 -12.02 4.87 1.76
CA PHE A 79 -11.49 6.09 2.35
C PHE A 79 -11.29 5.90 3.85
N GLN A 80 -10.05 6.08 4.30
CA GLN A 80 -9.71 6.04 5.71
C GLN A 80 -9.07 7.36 6.15
N LYS A 81 -9.48 7.86 7.32
CA LYS A 81 -8.98 9.13 7.86
C LYS A 81 -8.14 8.87 9.09
N PHE A 82 -6.96 9.45 9.12
CA PHE A 82 -6.09 9.40 10.31
C PHE A 82 -5.30 10.70 10.45
N GLU A 83 -4.68 10.89 11.61
CA GLU A 83 -3.85 12.06 11.84
C GLU A 83 -2.51 11.69 12.48
N THR A 84 -1.54 12.52 12.17
CA THR A 84 -0.23 12.54 12.81
C THR A 84 -0.05 13.83 13.61
N SER A 85 1.10 14.00 14.23
CA SER A 85 1.43 15.29 14.89
C SER A 85 1.43 16.48 13.92
N LYS A 86 1.68 16.26 12.62
CA LYS A 86 1.89 17.31 11.61
C LYS A 86 0.70 17.49 10.65
N PHE A 87 0.07 16.41 10.23
CA PHE A 87 -0.93 16.41 9.16
C PHE A 87 -2.19 15.61 9.54
N PHE A 88 -3.28 15.98 8.90
CA PHE A 88 -4.48 15.17 8.79
C PHE A 88 -4.50 14.50 7.41
N TYR A 89 -4.73 13.20 7.37
CA TYR A 89 -4.68 12.42 6.13
C TYR A 89 -6.03 11.81 5.79
N THR A 90 -6.34 11.81 4.49
CA THR A 90 -7.30 10.88 3.91
C THR A 90 -6.53 9.89 3.05
N LEU A 91 -6.55 8.62 3.42
CA LEU A 91 -5.95 7.54 2.65
C LEU A 91 -7.03 6.93 1.78
N ILE A 92 -6.74 6.78 0.50
CA ILE A 92 -7.63 6.27 -0.54
C ILE A 92 -7.04 4.93 -1.00
N ASP A 93 -7.66 3.82 -0.61
CA ASP A 93 -7.29 2.50 -1.14
C ASP A 93 -7.95 2.32 -2.51
N ALA A 94 -7.13 2.17 -3.54
CA ALA A 94 -7.59 2.07 -4.92
C ALA A 94 -7.50 0.62 -5.42
N PRO A 95 -8.49 0.18 -6.24
CA PRO A 95 -8.47 -1.14 -6.84
C PRO A 95 -7.18 -1.40 -7.62
N GLY A 96 -6.64 -2.61 -7.48
CA GLY A 96 -5.45 -3.04 -8.22
C GLY A 96 -5.76 -3.69 -9.57
N HIS A 97 -7.00 -4.13 -9.78
CA HIS A 97 -7.37 -4.89 -10.98
C HIS A 97 -7.71 -3.95 -12.15
N ARG A 98 -7.26 -4.33 -13.36
CA ARG A 98 -7.46 -3.51 -14.58
C ARG A 98 -8.91 -3.20 -14.91
N ASP A 99 -9.84 -4.07 -14.53
CA ASP A 99 -11.27 -3.87 -14.80
C ASP A 99 -11.84 -2.66 -14.02
N PHE A 100 -11.17 -2.25 -12.93
CA PHE A 100 -11.57 -1.14 -12.07
C PHE A 100 -10.68 0.10 -12.22
N ILE A 101 -9.98 0.24 -13.34
CA ILE A 101 -9.06 1.35 -13.62
C ILE A 101 -9.74 2.73 -13.50
N LYS A 102 -11.06 2.82 -13.77
CA LYS A 102 -11.83 4.08 -13.62
C LYS A 102 -11.84 4.54 -12.16
N ASN A 103 -12.08 3.63 -11.22
CA ASN A 103 -12.06 3.94 -9.79
C ASN A 103 -10.66 4.35 -9.34
N MET A 104 -9.62 3.66 -9.82
CA MET A 104 -8.22 4.03 -9.58
C MET A 104 -7.91 5.45 -10.09
N ILE A 105 -8.35 5.82 -11.30
CA ILE A 105 -8.17 7.15 -11.87
C ILE A 105 -8.87 8.21 -10.99
N THR A 106 -10.09 7.94 -10.54
CA THR A 106 -10.82 8.85 -9.65
C THR A 106 -10.04 9.07 -8.35
N GLY A 107 -9.62 8.00 -7.68
CA GLY A 107 -8.83 8.11 -6.45
C GLY A 107 -7.50 8.85 -6.64
N ALA A 108 -6.78 8.58 -7.73
CA ALA A 108 -5.53 9.24 -8.04
C ALA A 108 -5.70 10.74 -8.38
N SER A 109 -6.82 11.13 -8.99
CA SER A 109 -7.10 12.53 -9.33
C SER A 109 -7.34 13.42 -8.10
N GLU A 110 -7.72 12.84 -6.98
CA GLU A 110 -7.96 13.53 -5.70
C GLU A 110 -6.72 13.52 -4.79
N ALA A 111 -5.64 12.86 -5.19
CA ALA A 111 -4.50 12.60 -4.33
C ALA A 111 -3.39 13.65 -4.47
N ASP A 112 -2.81 14.05 -3.33
CA ASP A 112 -1.62 14.90 -3.26
C ASP A 112 -0.34 14.07 -3.42
N ALA A 113 -0.34 12.83 -2.94
CA ALA A 113 0.77 11.89 -3.05
C ALA A 113 0.29 10.45 -3.22
N ALA A 114 1.15 9.58 -3.75
CA ALA A 114 0.86 8.17 -3.95
C ALA A 114 1.76 7.27 -3.10
N ILE A 115 1.21 6.15 -2.64
CA ILE A 115 1.94 5.02 -2.08
C ILE A 115 1.84 3.87 -3.09
N LEU A 116 2.95 3.54 -3.73
CA LEU A 116 3.03 2.41 -4.66
C LEU A 116 3.46 1.16 -3.90
N VAL A 117 2.57 0.18 -3.82
CA VAL A 117 2.86 -1.11 -3.18
C VAL A 117 3.30 -2.12 -4.24
N VAL A 118 4.50 -2.66 -4.07
CA VAL A 118 5.10 -3.67 -4.95
C VAL A 118 5.54 -4.85 -4.10
N SER A 119 5.13 -6.05 -4.48
CA SER A 119 5.58 -7.28 -3.83
C SER A 119 7.04 -7.58 -4.17
N VAL A 120 7.83 -8.01 -3.18
CA VAL A 120 9.20 -8.48 -3.40
C VAL A 120 9.26 -9.97 -3.78
N LYS A 121 8.14 -10.66 -3.82
CA LYS A 121 8.06 -12.08 -4.14
C LYS A 121 8.44 -12.32 -5.61
N PRO A 122 9.32 -13.30 -5.89
CA PRO A 122 9.67 -13.66 -7.26
C PRO A 122 8.42 -14.00 -8.10
N GLY A 123 8.38 -13.52 -9.33
CA GLY A 123 7.24 -13.64 -10.24
C GLY A 123 6.18 -12.54 -10.06
N GLU A 124 5.85 -12.16 -8.83
CA GLU A 124 4.91 -11.06 -8.56
C GLU A 124 5.53 -9.69 -8.85
N THR A 125 6.80 -9.49 -8.51
CA THR A 125 7.52 -8.24 -8.82
C THR A 125 7.56 -8.00 -10.31
N GLU A 126 8.00 -9.00 -11.07
CA GLU A 126 8.18 -8.92 -12.52
C GLU A 126 6.84 -8.63 -13.20
N ALA A 127 5.79 -9.37 -12.87
CA ALA A 127 4.44 -9.17 -13.38
C ALA A 127 3.88 -7.76 -13.09
N ALA A 128 4.29 -7.15 -11.97
CA ALA A 128 3.81 -5.83 -11.57
C ALA A 128 4.52 -4.67 -12.29
N VAL A 129 5.83 -4.81 -12.59
CA VAL A 129 6.68 -3.68 -13.05
C VAL A 129 7.03 -3.73 -14.53
N GLU A 130 6.87 -4.87 -15.21
CA GLU A 130 7.10 -5.02 -16.64
C GLU A 130 6.11 -4.19 -17.49
N PRO A 131 6.37 -4.01 -18.80
CA PRO A 131 5.40 -3.40 -19.72
C PRO A 131 4.05 -4.14 -19.68
N GLY A 132 2.97 -3.42 -19.37
CA GLY A 132 1.63 -3.98 -19.13
C GLY A 132 1.38 -4.43 -17.68
N GLY A 133 2.37 -4.34 -16.80
CA GLY A 133 2.18 -4.56 -15.37
C GLY A 133 1.44 -3.41 -14.69
N GLN A 134 0.49 -3.74 -13.83
CA GLN A 134 -0.42 -2.75 -13.23
C GLN A 134 0.29 -1.75 -12.30
N ALA A 135 1.38 -2.13 -11.60
CA ALA A 135 2.13 -1.18 -10.79
C ALA A 135 2.76 -0.09 -11.66
N ARG A 136 3.26 -0.45 -12.84
CA ARG A 136 3.79 0.50 -13.82
C ARG A 136 2.69 1.39 -14.41
N GLU A 137 1.57 0.80 -14.80
CA GLU A 137 0.41 1.54 -15.34
C GLU A 137 -0.14 2.52 -14.31
N HIS A 138 -0.30 2.11 -13.06
CA HIS A 138 -0.78 2.96 -11.97
C HIS A 138 0.19 4.10 -11.66
N ALA A 139 1.50 3.84 -11.61
CA ALA A 139 2.50 4.88 -11.43
C ALA A 139 2.47 5.91 -12.57
N PHE A 140 2.30 5.46 -13.83
CA PHE A 140 2.16 6.33 -14.99
C PHE A 140 0.89 7.17 -14.93
N LEU A 141 -0.25 6.58 -14.61
CA LEU A 141 -1.53 7.29 -14.47
C LEU A 141 -1.48 8.31 -13.34
N ALA A 142 -0.99 7.93 -12.16
CA ALA A 142 -0.83 8.86 -11.04
C ALA A 142 0.04 10.06 -11.44
N ARG A 143 1.18 9.82 -12.13
CA ARG A 143 2.05 10.87 -12.62
C ARG A 143 1.36 11.78 -13.62
N THR A 144 0.57 11.22 -14.55
CA THR A 144 -0.17 11.97 -15.58
C THR A 144 -1.28 12.83 -14.97
N LEU A 145 -1.92 12.35 -13.90
CA LEU A 145 -2.95 13.05 -13.14
C LEU A 145 -2.38 14.15 -12.20
N GLY A 146 -1.06 14.34 -12.19
CA GLY A 146 -0.42 15.42 -11.43
C GLY A 146 0.18 15.00 -10.10
N VAL A 147 0.06 13.73 -9.68
CA VAL A 147 0.68 13.22 -8.46
C VAL A 147 2.19 13.16 -8.64
N SER A 148 2.88 14.18 -8.14
CA SER A 148 4.33 14.34 -8.31
C SER A 148 5.15 13.67 -7.21
N GLN A 149 4.54 13.38 -6.07
CA GLN A 149 5.17 12.74 -4.92
C GLN A 149 4.74 11.28 -4.83
N ILE A 150 5.70 10.39 -4.74
CA ILE A 150 5.46 8.94 -4.61
C ILE A 150 6.40 8.34 -3.58
N VAL A 151 5.85 7.47 -2.74
CA VAL A 151 6.59 6.58 -1.85
C VAL A 151 6.36 5.16 -2.31
N VAL A 152 7.38 4.34 -2.28
CA VAL A 152 7.29 2.92 -2.65
C VAL A 152 7.37 2.06 -1.39
N ALA A 153 6.38 1.20 -1.21
CA ALA A 153 6.37 0.15 -0.21
C ALA A 153 6.71 -1.19 -0.89
N LEU A 154 7.94 -1.68 -0.68
CA LEU A 154 8.35 -3.03 -1.10
C LEU A 154 7.84 -4.03 -0.08
N ASN A 155 6.69 -4.61 -0.39
CA ASN A 155 5.89 -5.43 0.52
C ASN A 155 6.23 -6.92 0.43
N LYS A 156 5.76 -7.68 1.43
CA LYS A 156 5.98 -9.12 1.59
C LYS A 156 7.45 -9.49 1.84
N MET A 157 8.18 -8.63 2.58
CA MET A 157 9.55 -8.92 2.96
C MET A 157 9.67 -10.19 3.83
N ASP A 158 8.62 -10.54 4.55
CA ASP A 158 8.50 -11.78 5.30
C ASP A 158 8.56 -13.03 4.39
N ASP A 159 7.90 -13.01 3.22
CA ASP A 159 7.96 -14.09 2.23
C ASP A 159 9.37 -14.23 1.61
N ALA A 160 10.15 -13.16 1.59
CA ALA A 160 11.54 -13.14 1.14
C ALA A 160 12.56 -13.37 2.27
N GLY A 161 12.12 -13.78 3.46
CA GLY A 161 12.96 -13.98 4.63
C GLY A 161 13.71 -12.71 5.06
N PHE A 162 13.14 -11.53 4.84
CA PHE A 162 13.70 -10.21 5.14
C PHE A 162 15.06 -9.95 4.48
N SER A 163 15.29 -10.54 3.31
CA SER A 163 16.56 -10.52 2.58
C SER A 163 16.93 -9.12 2.07
N GLU A 164 18.07 -8.59 2.52
CA GLU A 164 18.65 -7.35 2.00
C GLU A 164 18.99 -7.44 0.50
N ALA A 165 19.47 -8.61 0.06
CA ALA A 165 19.82 -8.84 -1.35
C ALA A 165 18.58 -8.72 -2.24
N ARG A 166 17.46 -9.36 -1.86
CA ARG A 166 16.20 -9.27 -2.62
C ARG A 166 15.64 -7.85 -2.59
N TYR A 167 15.71 -7.15 -1.46
CA TYR A 167 15.32 -5.74 -1.39
C TYR A 167 16.10 -4.90 -2.40
N LYS A 168 17.43 -5.04 -2.45
CA LYS A 168 18.28 -4.26 -3.37
C LYS A 168 17.95 -4.52 -4.84
N GLU A 169 17.76 -5.78 -5.20
CA GLU A 169 17.38 -6.21 -6.57
C GLU A 169 16.04 -5.58 -7.00
N VAL A 170 14.99 -5.72 -6.17
CA VAL A 170 13.66 -5.19 -6.47
C VAL A 170 13.67 -3.67 -6.47
N LYS A 171 14.37 -3.05 -5.51
CA LYS A 171 14.55 -1.59 -5.47
C LYS A 171 15.12 -1.05 -6.77
N GLU A 172 16.20 -1.65 -7.28
CA GLU A 172 16.83 -1.23 -8.54
C GLU A 172 15.87 -1.33 -9.74
N THR A 173 15.09 -2.41 -9.78
CA THR A 173 14.08 -2.62 -10.83
C THR A 173 12.98 -1.57 -10.77
N VAL A 174 12.46 -1.27 -9.58
CA VAL A 174 11.42 -0.26 -9.38
C VAL A 174 11.95 1.15 -9.66
N GLU A 175 13.19 1.47 -9.24
CA GLU A 175 13.82 2.76 -9.56
C GLU A 175 13.94 2.98 -11.07
N LYS A 176 14.35 1.96 -11.84
CA LYS A 176 14.42 2.02 -13.31
C LYS A 176 13.04 2.29 -13.91
N MET A 177 12.01 1.58 -13.43
CA MET A 177 10.62 1.75 -13.87
C MET A 177 10.11 3.16 -13.58
N LEU A 178 10.26 3.66 -12.35
CA LEU A 178 9.80 4.99 -11.94
C LEU A 178 10.54 6.11 -12.70
N LYS A 179 11.81 5.94 -13.00
CA LYS A 179 12.58 6.87 -13.83
C LYS A 179 12.00 6.96 -15.23
N LEU A 180 11.61 5.84 -15.85
CA LEU A 180 10.96 5.81 -17.16
C LEU A 180 9.58 6.48 -17.12
N VAL A 181 8.85 6.37 -16.03
CA VAL A 181 7.55 7.04 -15.81
C VAL A 181 7.71 8.55 -15.59
N GLY A 182 8.91 9.03 -15.25
CA GLY A 182 9.21 10.45 -15.07
C GLY A 182 9.22 10.95 -13.63
N TYR A 183 9.37 10.05 -12.65
CA TYR A 183 9.60 10.44 -11.27
C TYR A 183 11.07 10.77 -11.00
N ASN A 184 11.32 11.75 -10.13
CA ASN A 184 12.67 12.07 -9.67
C ASN A 184 13.08 11.10 -8.55
N ILE A 185 13.89 10.11 -8.87
CA ILE A 185 14.29 9.03 -7.96
C ILE A 185 14.99 9.54 -6.70
N SER A 186 15.71 10.68 -6.76
CA SER A 186 16.36 11.25 -5.58
C SER A 186 15.37 11.72 -4.49
N LYS A 187 14.09 11.86 -4.84
CA LYS A 187 13.00 12.26 -3.93
C LYS A 187 12.07 11.10 -3.56
N VAL A 188 12.30 9.90 -4.10
CA VAL A 188 11.47 8.74 -3.85
C VAL A 188 12.05 7.93 -2.70
N HIS A 189 11.26 7.75 -1.64
CA HIS A 189 11.59 6.81 -0.59
C HIS A 189 11.08 5.42 -0.97
N ILE A 190 11.96 4.42 -0.85
CA ILE A 190 11.64 3.01 -1.11
C ILE A 190 11.85 2.25 0.19
N ILE A 191 10.74 1.81 0.78
CA ILE A 191 10.69 1.28 2.13
C ILE A 191 10.38 -0.22 2.06
N PRO A 192 11.24 -1.10 2.60
CA PRO A 192 10.92 -2.52 2.73
C PRO A 192 9.94 -2.73 3.88
N ILE A 193 8.80 -3.38 3.61
CA ILE A 193 7.75 -3.61 4.61
C ILE A 193 7.27 -5.05 4.61
N SER A 194 6.67 -5.47 5.72
CA SER A 194 5.70 -6.56 5.74
C SER A 194 4.35 -6.00 6.18
N GLY A 195 3.45 -5.81 5.24
CA GLY A 195 2.09 -5.35 5.53
C GLY A 195 1.32 -6.35 6.40
N TRP A 196 1.67 -7.64 6.30
CA TRP A 196 1.10 -8.69 7.14
C TRP A 196 1.61 -8.65 8.58
N LYS A 197 2.94 -8.56 8.78
CA LYS A 197 3.57 -8.61 10.11
C LYS A 197 3.76 -7.24 10.76
N GLY A 198 3.51 -6.13 10.04
CA GLY A 198 3.67 -4.77 10.55
C GLY A 198 5.10 -4.22 10.50
N ASP A 199 6.05 -4.96 9.88
CA ASP A 199 7.44 -4.53 9.80
C ASP A 199 7.59 -3.25 8.99
N ASN A 200 8.25 -2.24 9.56
CA ASN A 200 8.49 -0.91 8.98
C ASN A 200 7.22 -0.13 8.56
N LEU A 201 6.07 -0.42 9.15
CA LEU A 201 4.87 0.42 8.96
C LEU A 201 4.94 1.68 9.82
N ILE A 202 5.00 1.53 11.15
CA ILE A 202 5.11 2.65 12.11
C ILE A 202 6.45 2.63 12.84
N LYS A 203 6.94 1.44 13.17
CA LYS A 203 8.20 1.24 13.89
C LYS A 203 9.20 0.54 12.99
N LYS A 204 10.49 0.84 13.21
CA LYS A 204 11.56 0.12 12.52
C LYS A 204 11.52 -1.36 12.90
N SER A 205 11.62 -2.19 11.85
CA SER A 205 11.65 -3.64 12.00
C SER A 205 12.95 -4.12 12.62
N GLU A 206 12.85 -5.02 13.58
CA GLU A 206 14.00 -5.75 14.11
C GLU A 206 14.50 -6.83 13.14
N ASN A 207 13.62 -7.30 12.24
CA ASN A 207 13.94 -8.29 11.21
C ASN A 207 14.77 -7.72 10.06
N MET A 208 14.79 -6.39 9.91
CA MET A 208 15.52 -5.68 8.85
C MET A 208 16.50 -4.65 9.43
N PRO A 209 17.49 -5.06 10.27
CA PRO A 209 18.43 -4.14 10.92
C PRO A 209 19.35 -3.42 9.93
N TRP A 210 19.48 -3.93 8.71
CA TRP A 210 20.21 -3.37 7.60
C TRP A 210 19.52 -2.13 6.99
N TYR A 211 18.21 -1.98 7.15
CA TYR A 211 17.47 -0.83 6.64
C TYR A 211 17.57 0.37 7.59
N LYS A 212 18.13 1.47 7.12
CA LYS A 212 18.36 2.70 7.90
C LYS A 212 17.47 3.87 7.49
N GLY A 213 16.57 3.65 6.52
CA GLY A 213 15.66 4.67 6.01
C GLY A 213 14.48 4.99 6.95
N PRO A 214 13.52 5.80 6.47
CA PRO A 214 12.27 6.08 7.19
C PRO A 214 11.33 4.86 7.22
N THR A 215 10.31 4.93 8.08
CA THR A 215 9.18 4.01 8.15
C THR A 215 7.91 4.79 7.93
#